data_303d7987903442563462f940ee63790b
#
_entry.id   303d7987903442563462f940ee63790b
#
_cell.length_a   1.000
_cell.length_b   1.000
_cell.length_c   1.000
_cell.angle_alpha   90.00
_cell.angle_beta   90.00
_cell.angle_gamma   90.00
#
_symmetry.space_group_name_H-M   'P 1'
#
loop_
_entity.id
_entity.type
_entity.pdbx_description
1 polymer ?
#
loop_
_entity_poly.entity_id
_entity_poly.type
_entity_poly.pdbx_seq_one_letter_code
_entity_poly.pdbx_strand_id
1 'polypeptide(L)'
;MSLKKMNKLISRIPVSIRVTAWFTTFILILFVIIMSSAILIEDKIVNNLSAKELVKAVERIYEDPDEFENFDDGIYYIKYDSNNDIIAGKIPKDFDMTLAFSIEDINTYQIENKKFLYYDTKLKNTRDWIRGIYPLSKFQNEISKIWDIGIYLSPWLFIFVVIFGYRIIKNAFKPVKKISETALLIKKSKNFSRRIELDNSEDEIHKMASTFNEMLDTVEETFIHEKQFSSDVSHELRTPITVILAQSDYALDYVETLDEAKESFEVINRQAKKMTSLINQIMELSKLERQNEVEKERINFSNIILQLLEDYKPLLENSNIELIINIEKDLRIYGNKLMVERLFINLFINAIKFTKTTINVSLNRINKEIILQIKDDGVGIAKGEQKYIWDRFFQTSNSRNKDKNKGSGLGLSMVNKIVQLHSATIEVESEIGKGACFIVRFPI
;
A
#
# COMPACT_ATOMS: atom_id res chain seq x y z
N MET A 1 -37.72 10.33 7.85
CA MET A 1 -36.70 9.36 8.30
C MET A 1 -35.35 10.08 8.37
N SER A 2 -34.67 10.19 9.51
CA SER A 2 -33.46 11.02 9.69
C SER A 2 -32.32 10.51 8.77
N LEU A 3 -31.61 11.41 8.07
CA LEU A 3 -30.41 11.16 7.25
C LEU A 3 -29.40 10.24 7.95
N LYS A 4 -29.24 10.35 9.29
CA LYS A 4 -28.42 9.47 10.12
C LYS A 4 -28.87 7.99 10.12
N LYS A 5 -30.19 7.72 10.08
CA LYS A 5 -30.73 6.35 10.02
C LYS A 5 -30.52 5.74 8.63
N MET A 6 -30.65 6.54 7.60
CA MET A 6 -30.41 6.12 6.21
C MET A 6 -28.94 5.78 5.96
N ASN A 7 -28.00 6.61 6.44
CA ASN A 7 -26.56 6.34 6.32
C ASN A 7 -26.15 5.05 7.10
N LYS A 8 -26.77 4.77 8.24
CA LYS A 8 -26.52 3.55 9.02
C LYS A 8 -27.08 2.28 8.35
N LEU A 9 -28.16 2.41 7.56
CA LEU A 9 -28.69 1.30 6.76
C LEU A 9 -27.80 1.03 5.54
N ILE A 10 -27.39 2.09 4.85
CA ILE A 10 -26.52 2.03 3.66
C ILE A 10 -25.13 1.46 4.03
N SER A 11 -24.60 1.74 5.21
CA SER A 11 -23.30 1.22 5.66
C SER A 11 -23.27 -0.30 5.87
N ARG A 12 -24.43 -0.96 6.02
CA ARG A 12 -24.54 -2.42 6.15
C ARG A 12 -24.55 -3.16 4.80
N ILE A 13 -24.77 -2.43 3.71
CA ILE A 13 -24.81 -3.01 2.36
C ILE A 13 -23.37 -3.20 1.86
N PRO A 14 -23.01 -4.36 1.28
CA PRO A 14 -21.69 -4.57 0.69
C PRO A 14 -21.30 -3.47 -0.29
N VAL A 15 -20.02 -3.08 -0.27
CA VAL A 15 -19.50 -1.99 -1.13
C VAL A 15 -19.79 -2.27 -2.60
N SER A 16 -19.66 -3.52 -3.05
CA SER A 16 -19.98 -3.94 -4.42
C SER A 16 -21.41 -3.57 -4.84
N ILE A 17 -22.38 -3.80 -3.97
CA ILE A 17 -23.80 -3.48 -4.25
C ILE A 17 -24.00 -1.95 -4.30
N ARG A 18 -23.38 -1.21 -3.38
CA ARG A 18 -23.48 0.27 -3.38
C ARG A 18 -22.87 0.87 -4.63
N VAL A 19 -21.69 0.45 -5.03
CA VAL A 19 -21.02 0.96 -6.24
C VAL A 19 -21.83 0.59 -7.48
N THR A 20 -22.36 -0.65 -7.57
CA THR A 20 -23.25 -1.06 -8.67
C THR A 20 -24.51 -0.18 -8.72
N ALA A 21 -25.15 0.08 -7.57
CA ALA A 21 -26.34 0.91 -7.52
C ALA A 21 -26.06 2.37 -7.97
N TRP A 22 -24.96 2.97 -7.55
CA TRP A 22 -24.55 4.30 -8.01
C TRP A 22 -24.26 4.32 -9.51
N PHE A 23 -23.54 3.34 -10.02
CA PHE A 23 -23.19 3.23 -11.43
C PHE A 23 -24.45 3.04 -12.31
N THR A 24 -25.35 2.15 -11.89
CA THR A 24 -26.61 1.93 -12.63
C THR A 24 -27.54 3.13 -12.59
N THR A 25 -27.61 3.85 -11.46
CA THR A 25 -28.37 5.11 -11.36
C THR A 25 -27.79 6.17 -12.30
N PHE A 26 -26.46 6.31 -12.35
CA PHE A 26 -25.80 7.24 -13.25
C PHE A 26 -26.09 6.93 -14.73
N ILE A 27 -25.99 5.64 -15.12
CA ILE A 27 -26.32 5.21 -16.49
C ILE A 27 -27.78 5.48 -16.82
N LEU A 28 -28.70 5.25 -15.87
CA LEU A 28 -30.12 5.53 -16.07
C LEU A 28 -30.37 7.02 -16.33
N ILE A 29 -29.76 7.89 -15.53
CA ILE A 29 -29.87 9.34 -15.71
C ILE A 29 -29.31 9.75 -17.09
N LEU A 30 -28.15 9.23 -17.46
CA LEU A 30 -27.52 9.51 -18.75
C LEU A 30 -28.43 9.05 -19.91
N PHE A 31 -29.02 7.86 -19.80
CA PHE A 31 -29.96 7.32 -20.78
C PHE A 31 -31.19 8.24 -20.92
N VAL A 32 -31.80 8.69 -19.82
CA VAL A 32 -32.95 9.60 -19.84
C VAL A 32 -32.57 10.92 -20.50
N ILE A 33 -31.39 11.47 -20.22
CA ILE A 33 -30.92 12.72 -20.86
C ILE A 33 -30.75 12.54 -22.37
N ILE A 34 -30.11 11.43 -22.80
CA ILE A 34 -29.91 11.15 -24.23
C ILE A 34 -31.26 10.99 -24.94
N MET A 35 -32.18 10.23 -24.37
CA MET A 35 -33.50 10.02 -24.93
C MET A 35 -34.31 11.34 -25.01
N SER A 36 -34.27 12.13 -23.95
CA SER A 36 -34.94 13.45 -23.93
C SER A 36 -34.35 14.40 -24.98
N SER A 37 -33.02 14.45 -25.11
CA SER A 37 -32.36 15.31 -26.11
C SER A 37 -32.66 14.85 -27.54
N ALA A 38 -32.71 13.54 -27.77
CA ALA A 38 -33.03 12.98 -29.08
C ALA A 38 -34.44 13.35 -29.53
N ILE A 39 -35.44 13.31 -28.64
CA ILE A 39 -36.82 13.75 -28.91
C ILE A 39 -36.86 15.24 -29.27
N LEU A 40 -36.14 16.10 -28.54
CA LEU A 40 -36.11 17.54 -28.80
C LEU A 40 -35.42 17.91 -30.11
N ILE A 41 -34.46 17.12 -30.54
CA ILE A 41 -33.69 17.34 -31.78
C ILE A 41 -34.44 16.80 -32.98
N GLU A 42 -35.22 15.73 -32.83
CA GLU A 42 -36.00 15.09 -33.90
C GLU A 42 -36.88 16.08 -34.64
N ASP A 43 -37.77 16.78 -33.93
CA ASP A 43 -38.69 17.76 -34.53
C ASP A 43 -37.95 18.84 -35.34
N LYS A 44 -36.79 19.28 -34.85
CA LYS A 44 -36.01 20.33 -35.51
C LYS A 44 -35.28 19.83 -36.76
N ILE A 45 -34.74 18.60 -36.71
CA ILE A 45 -34.06 18.01 -37.86
C ILE A 45 -35.04 17.65 -38.96
N VAL A 46 -36.17 17.00 -38.62
CA VAL A 46 -37.20 16.61 -39.57
C VAL A 46 -37.72 17.83 -40.30
N ASN A 47 -38.11 18.87 -39.56
CA ASN A 47 -38.65 20.10 -40.18
C ASN A 47 -37.60 20.76 -41.09
N ASN A 48 -36.33 20.87 -40.71
CA ASN A 48 -35.32 21.53 -41.52
C ASN A 48 -34.93 20.74 -42.78
N LEU A 49 -34.82 19.40 -42.67
CA LEU A 49 -34.50 18.56 -43.83
C LEU A 49 -35.66 18.56 -44.83
N SER A 50 -36.87 18.30 -44.35
CA SER A 50 -38.08 18.30 -45.22
C SER A 50 -38.34 19.66 -45.86
N ALA A 51 -38.05 20.75 -45.15
CA ALA A 51 -38.13 22.09 -45.68
C ALA A 51 -37.14 22.33 -46.84
N LYS A 52 -35.90 21.91 -46.68
CA LYS A 52 -34.87 22.03 -47.75
C LYS A 52 -35.22 21.19 -48.98
N GLU A 53 -35.70 19.95 -48.77
CA GLU A 53 -36.13 19.07 -49.85
C GLU A 53 -37.29 19.66 -50.60
N LEU A 54 -38.30 20.19 -49.87
CA LEU A 54 -39.47 20.83 -50.48
C LEU A 54 -39.10 22.05 -51.34
N VAL A 55 -38.25 22.96 -50.80
CA VAL A 55 -37.81 24.13 -51.57
C VAL A 55 -37.07 23.71 -52.83
N LYS A 56 -36.06 22.80 -52.68
CA LYS A 56 -35.27 22.30 -53.82
C LYS A 56 -36.14 21.65 -54.90
N ALA A 57 -37.17 20.92 -54.52
CA ALA A 57 -38.03 20.23 -55.42
C ALA A 57 -38.96 21.21 -56.16
N VAL A 58 -39.49 22.23 -55.50
CA VAL A 58 -40.29 23.29 -56.12
C VAL A 58 -39.46 24.22 -57.00
N GLU A 59 -38.23 24.56 -56.61
CA GLU A 59 -37.28 25.34 -57.43
C GLU A 59 -36.88 24.60 -58.71
N ARG A 60 -36.80 23.28 -58.73
CA ARG A 60 -36.53 22.47 -59.90
C ARG A 60 -37.68 22.71 -60.96
N ILE A 61 -38.93 22.65 -60.53
CA ILE A 61 -40.06 22.90 -61.38
C ILE A 61 -40.15 24.38 -61.80
N TYR A 62 -39.69 25.32 -60.97
CA TYR A 62 -39.55 26.73 -61.29
C TYR A 62 -38.56 26.97 -62.45
N GLU A 63 -37.42 26.25 -62.44
CA GLU A 63 -36.41 26.36 -63.50
C GLU A 63 -36.80 25.66 -64.77
N ASP A 64 -37.42 24.49 -64.70
CA ASP A 64 -37.94 23.74 -65.84
C ASP A 64 -39.43 23.33 -65.62
N PRO A 65 -40.41 24.14 -66.11
CA PRO A 65 -41.81 23.82 -65.93
C PRO A 65 -42.31 22.55 -66.64
N ASP A 66 -41.48 21.98 -67.55
CA ASP A 66 -41.86 20.74 -68.26
C ASP A 66 -41.59 19.50 -67.34
N GLU A 67 -40.83 19.65 -66.29
CA GLU A 67 -40.63 18.63 -65.21
C GLU A 67 -41.81 18.59 -64.21
N PHE A 68 -42.89 19.28 -64.41
CA PHE A 68 -44.05 19.29 -63.52
C PHE A 68 -44.70 17.90 -63.45
N GLU A 69 -44.65 17.31 -62.29
CA GLU A 69 -45.41 16.11 -61.93
C GLU A 69 -46.38 16.42 -60.81
N ASN A 70 -47.54 15.72 -60.80
CA ASN A 70 -48.53 15.92 -59.73
C ASN A 70 -48.07 15.43 -58.35
N PHE A 71 -47.07 14.51 -58.31
CA PHE A 71 -46.53 13.92 -57.11
C PHE A 71 -45.17 13.29 -57.42
N ASP A 72 -44.12 13.71 -56.73
CA ASP A 72 -42.78 13.17 -56.82
C ASP A 72 -42.12 13.16 -55.44
N ASP A 73 -41.37 12.08 -55.10
CA ASP A 73 -40.60 11.86 -53.83
C ASP A 73 -41.35 12.18 -52.54
N GLY A 74 -42.70 12.06 -52.57
CA GLY A 74 -43.52 12.33 -51.37
C GLY A 74 -44.06 13.77 -51.31
N ILE A 75 -43.67 14.59 -52.27
CA ILE A 75 -44.13 15.97 -52.40
C ILE A 75 -45.32 16.00 -53.35
N TYR A 76 -46.35 16.70 -52.96
CA TYR A 76 -47.54 16.98 -53.81
C TYR A 76 -47.36 18.36 -54.42
N TYR A 77 -47.59 18.47 -55.71
CA TYR A 77 -47.49 19.72 -56.41
C TYR A 77 -48.87 20.11 -56.96
N ILE A 78 -49.20 21.41 -56.86
CA ILE A 78 -50.46 22.01 -57.38
C ILE A 78 -50.08 23.25 -58.13
N LYS A 79 -50.55 23.33 -59.38
CA LYS A 79 -50.38 24.47 -60.24
C LYS A 79 -51.66 25.25 -60.27
N TYR A 80 -51.57 26.59 -60.12
CA TYR A 80 -52.67 27.53 -60.14
C TYR A 80 -52.47 28.54 -61.26
N ASP A 81 -53.59 29.00 -61.85
CA ASP A 81 -53.56 30.11 -62.81
C ASP A 81 -53.44 31.48 -62.11
N SER A 82 -53.46 32.55 -62.93
CA SER A 82 -53.44 33.93 -62.45
C SER A 82 -54.65 34.35 -61.62
N ASN A 83 -55.73 33.58 -61.63
CA ASN A 83 -56.98 33.83 -60.88
C ASN A 83 -57.02 32.95 -59.61
N ASN A 84 -55.99 32.22 -59.35
CA ASN A 84 -55.87 31.24 -58.25
C ASN A 84 -56.71 29.96 -58.41
N ASP A 85 -57.15 29.67 -59.65
CA ASP A 85 -57.84 28.42 -59.96
C ASP A 85 -56.83 27.29 -60.22
N ILE A 86 -57.14 26.05 -59.80
CA ILE A 86 -56.27 24.91 -59.99
C ILE A 86 -56.26 24.47 -61.45
N ILE A 87 -55.11 24.52 -62.08
CA ILE A 87 -54.92 24.05 -63.46
C ILE A 87 -54.60 22.55 -63.47
N ALA A 88 -53.66 22.11 -62.54
CA ALA A 88 -53.19 20.77 -62.49
C ALA A 88 -52.63 20.46 -61.08
N GLY A 89 -52.52 19.21 -60.75
CA GLY A 89 -51.85 18.77 -59.48
C GLY A 89 -52.66 17.75 -58.70
N LYS A 90 -52.04 17.28 -57.63
CA LYS A 90 -52.61 16.29 -56.67
C LYS A 90 -52.65 16.89 -55.27
N ILE A 91 -53.83 16.87 -54.68
CA ILE A 91 -54.09 17.44 -53.37
C ILE A 91 -53.90 16.33 -52.34
N PRO A 92 -52.98 16.46 -51.28
CA PRO A 92 -52.96 15.54 -50.23
C PRO A 92 -54.25 15.55 -49.40
N LYS A 93 -54.65 14.38 -48.92
CA LYS A 93 -55.86 14.24 -48.07
C LYS A 93 -55.71 15.10 -46.81
N ASP A 94 -56.77 15.83 -46.46
CA ASP A 94 -56.85 16.69 -45.25
C ASP A 94 -56.00 17.99 -45.31
N PHE A 95 -55.46 18.37 -46.48
CA PHE A 95 -54.84 19.69 -46.68
C PHE A 95 -55.85 20.75 -47.03
N ASP A 96 -55.83 21.91 -46.38
CA ASP A 96 -56.73 23.01 -46.64
C ASP A 96 -56.24 23.84 -47.84
N MET A 97 -57.06 23.90 -48.88
CA MET A 97 -56.78 24.63 -50.12
C MET A 97 -57.07 26.12 -50.03
N THR A 98 -57.72 26.56 -48.98
CA THR A 98 -58.07 27.98 -48.78
C THR A 98 -56.95 28.82 -48.20
N LEU A 99 -55.80 28.19 -47.90
CA LEU A 99 -54.66 28.87 -47.37
C LEU A 99 -54.06 29.89 -48.32
N ALA A 100 -53.87 31.12 -47.84
CA ALA A 100 -53.30 32.21 -48.60
C ALA A 100 -51.91 31.86 -49.17
N PHE A 101 -51.56 32.34 -50.34
CA PHE A 101 -50.27 32.22 -50.95
C PHE A 101 -49.22 33.04 -50.16
N SER A 102 -48.13 32.47 -49.88
CA SER A 102 -46.99 33.12 -49.23
C SER A 102 -45.76 32.94 -50.13
N ILE A 103 -45.31 34.04 -50.74
CA ILE A 103 -44.22 33.99 -51.70
C ILE A 103 -42.90 33.70 -51.03
N GLU A 104 -42.22 32.63 -51.48
CA GLU A 104 -40.84 32.23 -51.06
C GLU A 104 -40.63 31.95 -49.55
N ASP A 105 -41.76 31.79 -48.81
CA ASP A 105 -41.71 31.39 -47.40
C ASP A 105 -42.19 29.96 -47.24
N ILE A 106 -41.49 29.22 -46.36
CA ILE A 106 -41.91 27.89 -45.97
C ILE A 106 -42.88 27.98 -44.80
N ASN A 107 -44.09 27.53 -45.08
CA ASN A 107 -45.18 27.58 -44.12
C ASN A 107 -45.55 26.21 -43.59
N THR A 108 -46.04 26.17 -42.36
CA THR A 108 -46.50 24.95 -41.72
C THR A 108 -48.02 25.01 -41.55
N TYR A 109 -48.71 23.99 -42.03
CA TYR A 109 -50.11 23.77 -41.77
C TYR A 109 -50.32 22.51 -40.92
N GLN A 110 -51.10 22.63 -39.85
CA GLN A 110 -51.42 21.53 -38.97
C GLN A 110 -52.90 21.35 -38.82
N ILE A 111 -53.36 20.13 -39.05
CA ILE A 111 -54.72 19.71 -38.80
C ILE A 111 -54.73 18.39 -38.03
N GLU A 112 -55.46 18.36 -36.91
CA GLU A 112 -55.47 17.24 -35.99
C GLU A 112 -54.04 16.79 -35.68
N ASN A 113 -53.69 15.56 -36.08
CA ASN A 113 -52.35 14.97 -35.81
C ASN A 113 -51.46 14.95 -37.07
N LYS A 114 -51.86 15.69 -38.15
CA LYS A 114 -51.12 15.76 -39.41
C LYS A 114 -50.52 17.15 -39.59
N LYS A 115 -49.24 17.17 -39.91
CA LYS A 115 -48.48 18.38 -40.15
C LYS A 115 -47.96 18.38 -41.58
N PHE A 116 -48.13 19.47 -42.25
CA PHE A 116 -47.75 19.69 -43.66
C PHE A 116 -46.80 20.88 -43.71
N LEU A 117 -45.73 20.75 -44.47
CA LEU A 117 -44.98 21.92 -44.95
C LEU A 117 -45.45 22.27 -46.33
N TYR A 118 -45.59 23.54 -46.62
CA TYR A 118 -45.91 23.99 -47.98
C TYR A 118 -45.05 25.21 -48.34
N TYR A 119 -44.75 25.29 -49.65
CA TYR A 119 -43.92 26.34 -50.21
C TYR A 119 -44.49 26.74 -51.52
N ASP A 120 -44.69 28.08 -51.69
CA ASP A 120 -45.33 28.70 -52.85
C ASP A 120 -44.30 29.50 -53.63
N THR A 121 -44.24 29.32 -54.95
CA THR A 121 -43.45 30.18 -55.85
C THR A 121 -44.18 30.47 -57.14
N LYS A 122 -43.85 31.61 -57.80
CA LYS A 122 -44.35 32.00 -59.09
C LYS A 122 -43.54 31.34 -60.18
N LEU A 123 -44.19 30.72 -61.17
CA LEU A 123 -43.49 30.12 -62.28
C LEU A 123 -42.83 31.18 -63.19
N LYS A 124 -41.64 30.86 -63.71
CA LYS A 124 -40.90 31.73 -64.63
C LYS A 124 -41.64 31.85 -65.94
N ASN A 125 -41.73 33.05 -66.46
CA ASN A 125 -42.36 33.37 -67.75
C ASN A 125 -43.92 33.20 -67.82
N THR A 126 -44.59 32.85 -66.71
CA THR A 126 -46.07 32.80 -66.66
C THR A 126 -46.55 33.59 -65.45
N ARG A 127 -47.88 33.82 -65.38
CA ARG A 127 -48.50 34.39 -64.16
C ARG A 127 -49.03 33.32 -63.23
N ASP A 128 -48.65 32.05 -63.46
CA ASP A 128 -49.12 30.90 -62.74
C ASP A 128 -48.31 30.70 -61.48
N TRP A 129 -48.88 30.03 -60.49
CA TRP A 129 -48.28 29.67 -59.20
C TRP A 129 -48.11 28.17 -59.12
N ILE A 130 -47.08 27.76 -58.40
CA ILE A 130 -46.88 26.38 -57.94
C ILE A 130 -46.79 26.32 -56.42
N ARG A 131 -47.55 25.41 -55.85
CA ARG A 131 -47.48 25.04 -54.43
C ARG A 131 -46.96 23.62 -54.29
N GLY A 132 -45.87 23.49 -53.65
CA GLY A 132 -45.37 22.19 -53.16
C GLY A 132 -45.87 21.91 -51.75
N ILE A 133 -46.32 20.70 -51.48
CA ILE A 133 -46.81 20.28 -50.16
C ILE A 133 -46.15 19.01 -49.75
N TYR A 134 -45.47 19.04 -48.58
CA TYR A 134 -44.78 17.88 -47.99
C TYR A 134 -45.48 17.43 -46.70
N PRO A 135 -46.14 16.25 -46.67
CA PRO A 135 -46.73 15.70 -45.46
C PRO A 135 -45.66 15.09 -44.55
N LEU A 136 -45.43 15.70 -43.37
CA LEU A 136 -44.44 15.25 -42.40
C LEU A 136 -44.80 13.90 -41.77
N SER A 137 -46.03 13.45 -41.85
CA SER A 137 -46.53 12.20 -41.24
C SER A 137 -45.81 10.93 -41.74
N LYS A 138 -45.32 10.95 -43.02
CA LYS A 138 -44.59 9.80 -43.58
C LYS A 138 -43.24 9.60 -42.88
N PHE A 139 -42.51 10.66 -42.65
CA PHE A 139 -41.18 10.63 -41.99
C PHE A 139 -41.31 10.36 -40.49
N GLN A 140 -42.34 10.92 -39.82
CA GLN A 140 -42.64 10.64 -38.42
C GLN A 140 -42.96 9.16 -38.17
N ASN A 141 -43.66 8.47 -39.06
CA ASN A 141 -43.96 7.06 -38.94
C ASN A 141 -42.72 6.13 -39.09
N GLU A 142 -41.73 6.54 -39.85
CA GLU A 142 -40.46 5.75 -39.93
C GLU A 142 -39.60 5.93 -38.70
N ILE A 143 -39.52 7.14 -38.16
CA ILE A 143 -38.76 7.42 -36.93
C ILE A 143 -39.45 6.82 -35.71
N SER A 144 -40.78 6.83 -35.64
CA SER A 144 -41.52 6.21 -34.54
C SER A 144 -41.21 4.70 -34.41
N LYS A 145 -41.00 3.99 -35.51
CA LYS A 145 -40.56 2.57 -35.48
C LYS A 145 -39.19 2.39 -34.84
N ILE A 146 -38.27 3.32 -35.06
CA ILE A 146 -36.93 3.29 -34.41
C ILE A 146 -37.10 3.51 -32.93
N TRP A 147 -37.95 4.41 -32.50
CA TRP A 147 -38.29 4.65 -31.10
C TRP A 147 -38.91 3.43 -30.43
N ASP A 148 -39.85 2.76 -31.10
CA ASP A 148 -40.48 1.54 -30.60
C ASP A 148 -39.40 0.45 -30.35
N ILE A 149 -38.50 0.23 -31.32
CA ILE A 149 -37.38 -0.70 -31.16
C ILE A 149 -36.49 -0.31 -29.96
N GLY A 150 -36.17 0.97 -29.83
CA GLY A 150 -35.38 1.51 -28.72
C GLY A 150 -36.02 1.24 -27.34
N ILE A 151 -37.35 1.50 -27.25
CA ILE A 151 -38.13 1.27 -26.02
C ILE A 151 -38.17 -0.21 -25.66
N TYR A 152 -38.36 -1.12 -26.63
CA TYR A 152 -38.38 -2.56 -26.38
C TYR A 152 -36.99 -3.14 -26.03
N LEU A 153 -35.92 -2.59 -26.60
CA LEU A 153 -34.55 -3.02 -26.33
C LEU A 153 -33.97 -2.47 -25.01
N SER A 154 -34.41 -1.28 -24.58
CA SER A 154 -33.84 -0.58 -23.42
C SER A 154 -33.92 -1.37 -22.09
N PRO A 155 -35.01 -2.09 -21.72
CA PRO A 155 -35.06 -2.88 -20.51
C PRO A 155 -34.03 -4.01 -20.50
N TRP A 156 -33.83 -4.67 -21.65
CA TRP A 156 -32.85 -5.75 -21.78
C TRP A 156 -31.42 -5.26 -21.65
N LEU A 157 -31.12 -4.12 -22.29
CA LEU A 157 -29.82 -3.46 -22.16
C LEU A 157 -29.55 -3.06 -20.71
N PHE A 158 -30.56 -2.49 -20.04
CA PHE A 158 -30.45 -2.12 -18.62
C PHE A 158 -30.16 -3.31 -17.72
N ILE A 159 -30.90 -4.42 -17.87
CA ILE A 159 -30.68 -5.67 -17.13
C ILE A 159 -29.27 -6.19 -17.39
N PHE A 160 -28.82 -6.18 -18.64
CA PHE A 160 -27.47 -6.59 -19.01
C PHE A 160 -26.40 -5.75 -18.29
N VAL A 161 -26.54 -4.42 -18.31
CA VAL A 161 -25.59 -3.50 -17.65
C VAL A 161 -25.54 -3.75 -16.13
N VAL A 162 -26.71 -3.95 -15.50
CA VAL A 162 -26.78 -4.23 -14.05
C VAL A 162 -26.06 -5.55 -13.70
N ILE A 163 -26.36 -6.61 -14.43
CA ILE A 163 -25.78 -7.94 -14.16
C ILE A 163 -24.26 -7.94 -14.41
N PHE A 164 -23.86 -7.38 -15.55
CA PHE A 164 -22.45 -7.38 -15.94
C PHE A 164 -21.63 -6.44 -15.05
N GLY A 165 -22.15 -5.25 -14.76
CA GLY A 165 -21.53 -4.30 -13.83
C GLY A 165 -21.38 -4.88 -12.42
N TYR A 166 -22.41 -5.56 -11.91
CA TYR A 166 -22.31 -6.26 -10.61
C TYR A 166 -21.23 -7.33 -10.60
N ARG A 167 -21.11 -8.15 -11.68
CA ARG A 167 -20.09 -9.18 -11.78
C ARG A 167 -18.68 -8.61 -11.82
N ILE A 168 -18.46 -7.56 -12.61
CA ILE A 168 -17.15 -6.86 -12.70
C ILE A 168 -16.76 -6.33 -11.32
N ILE A 169 -17.64 -5.56 -10.68
CA ILE A 169 -17.36 -4.95 -9.37
C ILE A 169 -17.13 -6.01 -8.30
N LYS A 170 -17.96 -7.06 -8.26
CA LYS A 170 -17.79 -8.17 -7.32
C LYS A 170 -16.45 -8.87 -7.46
N ASN A 171 -16.01 -9.11 -8.70
CA ASN A 171 -14.71 -9.75 -8.96
C ASN A 171 -13.55 -8.83 -8.59
N ALA A 172 -13.63 -7.54 -8.90
CA ALA A 172 -12.62 -6.54 -8.53
C ALA A 172 -12.42 -6.42 -7.00
N PHE A 173 -13.49 -6.59 -6.20
CA PHE A 173 -13.40 -6.54 -4.72
C PHE A 173 -13.11 -7.88 -4.04
N LYS A 174 -13.06 -9.00 -4.79
CA LYS A 174 -12.77 -10.33 -4.22
C LYS A 174 -11.41 -10.42 -3.50
N PRO A 175 -10.29 -9.86 -4.03
CA PRO A 175 -9.02 -9.87 -3.33
C PRO A 175 -9.05 -9.06 -2.03
N VAL A 176 -9.71 -7.89 -2.01
CA VAL A 176 -9.87 -7.08 -0.79
C VAL A 176 -10.57 -7.85 0.33
N LYS A 177 -11.58 -8.65 -0.03
CA LYS A 177 -12.26 -9.52 0.91
C LYS A 177 -11.33 -10.61 1.46
N LYS A 178 -10.52 -11.25 0.59
CA LYS A 178 -9.50 -12.24 1.00
C LYS A 178 -8.49 -11.63 1.99
N ILE A 179 -8.00 -10.41 1.73
CA ILE A 179 -7.08 -9.69 2.64
C ILE A 179 -7.73 -9.54 4.02
N SER A 180 -8.97 -9.06 4.07
CA SER A 180 -9.71 -8.86 5.32
C SER A 180 -9.94 -10.17 6.10
N GLU A 181 -10.32 -11.24 5.41
CA GLU A 181 -10.54 -12.57 6.01
C GLU A 181 -9.24 -13.16 6.55
N THR A 182 -8.14 -13.06 5.80
CA THR A 182 -6.81 -13.52 6.24
C THR A 182 -6.34 -12.76 7.46
N ALA A 183 -6.48 -11.43 7.47
CA ALA A 183 -6.14 -10.59 8.61
C ALA A 183 -6.95 -10.98 9.88
N LEU A 184 -8.25 -11.26 9.74
CA LEU A 184 -9.10 -11.74 10.85
C LEU A 184 -8.67 -13.11 11.36
N LEU A 185 -8.27 -14.02 10.46
CA LEU A 185 -7.79 -15.35 10.84
C LEU A 185 -6.44 -15.25 11.58
N ILE A 186 -5.52 -14.42 11.12
CA ILE A 186 -4.23 -14.14 11.79
C ILE A 186 -4.48 -13.56 13.19
N LYS A 187 -5.36 -12.57 13.31
CA LYS A 187 -5.74 -11.98 14.62
C LYS A 187 -6.25 -13.03 15.61
N LYS A 188 -7.08 -13.99 15.14
CA LYS A 188 -7.65 -15.05 15.99
C LYS A 188 -6.64 -16.13 16.37
N SER A 189 -5.87 -16.60 15.40
CA SER A 189 -4.96 -17.73 15.58
C SER A 189 -3.58 -17.33 16.08
N LYS A 190 -3.20 -16.04 16.00
CA LYS A 190 -1.83 -15.54 16.17
C LYS A 190 -0.81 -16.27 15.30
N ASN A 191 -1.26 -16.85 14.19
CA ASN A 191 -0.40 -17.51 13.22
C ASN A 191 -0.01 -16.52 12.13
N PHE A 192 1.17 -15.93 12.28
CA PHE A 192 1.72 -14.94 11.35
C PHE A 192 2.33 -15.56 10.08
N SER A 193 2.47 -16.91 9.99
CA SER A 193 2.98 -17.59 8.78
C SER A 193 1.97 -17.65 7.64
N ARG A 194 0.73 -17.23 7.86
CA ARG A 194 -0.27 -17.16 6.79
C ARG A 194 0.03 -16.03 5.85
N ARG A 195 -0.18 -16.28 4.55
CA ARG A 195 -0.05 -15.27 3.50
C ARG A 195 -1.33 -15.15 2.70
N ILE A 196 -1.52 -14.00 2.09
CA ILE A 196 -2.58 -13.79 1.11
C ILE A 196 -2.10 -14.40 -0.21
N GLU A 197 -2.87 -15.37 -0.69
CA GLU A 197 -2.63 -15.94 -2.01
C GLU A 197 -2.95 -14.89 -3.08
N LEU A 198 -1.96 -14.61 -3.92
CA LEU A 198 -2.04 -13.66 -5.03
C LEU A 198 -2.14 -14.43 -6.34
N ASP A 199 -3.08 -14.03 -7.17
CA ASP A 199 -3.09 -14.42 -8.58
C ASP A 199 -2.02 -13.61 -9.32
N ASN A 200 -1.58 -14.03 -10.50
CA ASN A 200 -0.52 -13.37 -11.30
C ASN A 200 -1.02 -12.09 -12.02
N SER A 201 -1.61 -11.15 -11.28
CA SER A 201 -1.97 -9.84 -11.84
C SER A 201 -1.09 -8.74 -11.23
N GLU A 202 -0.84 -7.67 -11.99
CA GLU A 202 0.02 -6.54 -11.58
C GLU A 202 -0.81 -5.28 -11.22
N ASP A 203 -2.08 -5.45 -10.82
CA ASP A 203 -2.93 -4.32 -10.44
C ASP A 203 -2.62 -3.76 -9.03
N GLU A 204 -3.22 -2.63 -8.71
CA GLU A 204 -3.03 -1.93 -7.42
C GLU A 204 -3.42 -2.78 -6.22
N ILE A 205 -4.40 -3.68 -6.38
CA ILE A 205 -4.87 -4.58 -5.33
C ILE A 205 -3.83 -5.66 -5.03
N HIS A 206 -3.16 -6.17 -6.07
CA HIS A 206 -2.07 -7.13 -5.91
C HIS A 206 -0.86 -6.49 -5.24
N LYS A 207 -0.51 -5.26 -5.62
CA LYS A 207 0.54 -4.49 -4.96
C LYS A 207 0.24 -4.27 -3.47
N MET A 208 -1.02 -3.95 -3.14
CA MET A 208 -1.45 -3.82 -1.74
C MET A 208 -1.33 -5.15 -0.98
N ALA A 209 -1.70 -6.28 -1.59
CA ALA A 209 -1.60 -7.59 -0.97
C ALA A 209 -0.14 -8.05 -0.81
N SER A 210 0.76 -7.74 -1.76
CA SER A 210 2.21 -7.96 -1.64
C SER A 210 2.79 -7.17 -0.47
N THR A 211 2.53 -5.87 -0.40
CA THR A 211 2.98 -5.02 0.72
C THR A 211 2.46 -5.54 2.07
N PHE A 212 1.22 -6.06 2.09
CA PHE A 212 0.67 -6.67 3.30
C PHE A 212 1.41 -7.96 3.68
N ASN A 213 1.77 -8.81 2.71
CA ASN A 213 2.58 -10.00 2.95
C ASN A 213 3.98 -9.65 3.46
N GLU A 214 4.64 -8.62 2.91
CA GLU A 214 5.94 -8.11 3.39
C GLU A 214 5.85 -7.62 4.84
N MET A 215 4.75 -6.94 5.19
CA MET A 215 4.49 -6.56 6.58
C MET A 215 4.31 -7.78 7.48
N LEU A 216 3.61 -8.82 7.00
CA LEU A 216 3.45 -10.07 7.74
C LEU A 216 4.79 -10.79 7.94
N ASP A 217 5.70 -10.77 6.95
CA ASP A 217 7.05 -11.32 7.08
C ASP A 217 7.80 -10.65 8.24
N THR A 218 7.77 -9.32 8.29
CA THR A 218 8.39 -8.54 9.38
C THR A 218 7.79 -8.85 10.75
N VAL A 219 6.45 -8.98 10.81
CA VAL A 219 5.74 -9.30 12.07
C VAL A 219 6.05 -10.73 12.52
N GLU A 220 6.09 -11.70 11.60
CA GLU A 220 6.43 -13.09 11.90
C GLU A 220 7.85 -13.21 12.44
N GLU A 221 8.81 -12.61 11.76
CA GLU A 221 10.22 -12.58 12.19
C GLU A 221 10.34 -11.97 13.59
N THR A 222 9.72 -10.82 13.82
CA THR A 222 9.70 -10.15 15.14
C THR A 222 9.10 -11.06 16.21
N PHE A 223 7.99 -11.74 15.91
CA PHE A 223 7.32 -12.64 16.86
C PHE A 223 8.15 -13.86 17.20
N ILE A 224 8.83 -14.45 16.21
CA ILE A 224 9.74 -15.58 16.41
C ILE A 224 10.90 -15.15 17.31
N HIS A 225 11.52 -14.02 17.06
CA HIS A 225 12.61 -13.47 17.88
C HIS A 225 12.16 -13.18 19.31
N GLU A 226 10.97 -12.61 19.52
CA GLU A 226 10.41 -12.33 20.85
C GLU A 226 10.13 -13.61 21.63
N LYS A 227 9.57 -14.62 20.96
CA LYS A 227 9.32 -15.94 21.56
C LYS A 227 10.63 -16.63 21.97
N GLN A 228 11.63 -16.59 21.09
CA GLN A 228 12.95 -17.15 21.39
C GLN A 228 13.60 -16.44 22.58
N PHE A 229 13.57 -15.11 22.59
CA PHE A 229 14.07 -14.30 23.70
C PHE A 229 13.43 -14.67 25.04
N SER A 230 12.10 -14.79 25.09
CA SER A 230 11.38 -15.18 26.31
C SER A 230 11.76 -16.58 26.79
N SER A 231 11.98 -17.51 25.86
CA SER A 231 12.44 -18.86 26.16
C SER A 231 13.85 -18.84 26.74
N ASP A 232 14.76 -18.12 26.10
CA ASP A 232 16.18 -18.05 26.50
C ASP A 232 16.35 -17.38 27.86
N VAL A 233 15.62 -16.28 28.12
CA VAL A 233 15.57 -15.64 29.46
C VAL A 233 15.13 -16.64 30.52
N SER A 234 14.04 -17.40 30.23
CA SER A 234 13.52 -18.40 31.18
C SER A 234 14.54 -19.50 31.49
N HIS A 235 15.26 -19.95 30.46
CA HIS A 235 16.32 -20.97 30.63
C HIS A 235 17.52 -20.44 31.42
N GLU A 236 18.02 -19.23 31.12
CA GLU A 236 19.15 -18.63 31.78
C GLU A 236 18.89 -18.23 33.25
N LEU A 237 17.62 -17.92 33.59
CA LEU A 237 17.20 -17.68 34.97
C LEU A 237 16.97 -18.98 35.76
N ARG A 238 16.47 -20.04 35.12
CA ARG A 238 16.19 -21.32 35.81
C ARG A 238 17.43 -21.96 36.37
N THR A 239 18.55 -21.95 35.65
CA THR A 239 19.81 -22.59 36.08
C THR A 239 20.30 -22.06 37.42
N PRO A 240 20.52 -20.73 37.63
CA PRO A 240 20.96 -20.22 38.91
C PRO A 240 19.96 -20.45 40.04
N ILE A 241 18.65 -20.37 39.75
CA ILE A 241 17.59 -20.66 40.74
C ILE A 241 17.69 -22.10 41.22
N THR A 242 17.84 -23.05 40.28
CA THR A 242 18.00 -24.48 40.66
C THR A 242 19.24 -24.73 41.53
N VAL A 243 20.34 -24.04 41.23
CA VAL A 243 21.56 -24.16 42.07
C VAL A 243 21.35 -23.54 43.47
N ILE A 244 20.68 -22.39 43.55
CA ILE A 244 20.33 -21.76 44.85
C ILE A 244 19.46 -22.69 45.66
N LEU A 245 18.41 -23.28 45.08
CA LEU A 245 17.51 -24.20 45.78
C LEU A 245 18.27 -25.44 46.25
N ALA A 246 19.01 -26.11 45.35
CA ALA A 246 19.77 -27.30 45.71
C ALA A 246 20.81 -27.03 46.84
N GLN A 247 21.47 -25.87 46.80
CA GLN A 247 22.45 -25.51 47.82
C GLN A 247 21.79 -25.12 49.15
N SER A 248 20.57 -24.54 49.07
CA SER A 248 19.74 -24.22 50.25
C SER A 248 19.26 -25.51 50.92
N ASP A 249 18.74 -26.47 50.15
CA ASP A 249 18.26 -27.76 50.64
C ASP A 249 19.45 -28.54 51.27
N TYR A 250 20.61 -28.58 50.58
CA TYR A 250 21.82 -29.17 51.11
C TYR A 250 22.25 -28.52 52.47
N ALA A 251 22.20 -27.20 52.54
CA ALA A 251 22.58 -26.47 53.75
C ALA A 251 21.61 -26.74 54.91
N LEU A 252 20.32 -26.96 54.63
CA LEU A 252 19.32 -27.28 55.64
C LEU A 252 19.42 -28.72 56.18
N ASP A 253 19.75 -29.68 55.31
CA ASP A 253 19.63 -31.11 55.64
C ASP A 253 20.99 -31.74 56.06
N TYR A 254 22.13 -31.21 55.59
CA TYR A 254 23.40 -31.91 55.69
C TYR A 254 24.57 -31.07 56.26
N VAL A 255 24.43 -29.75 56.45
CA VAL A 255 25.51 -28.92 56.97
C VAL A 255 25.61 -29.05 58.46
N GLU A 256 26.79 -29.53 58.96
CA GLU A 256 27.06 -29.70 60.37
C GLU A 256 28.06 -28.66 60.92
N THR A 257 28.87 -28.04 60.07
CA THR A 257 29.88 -27.06 60.44
C THR A 257 29.65 -25.65 59.93
N LEU A 258 30.21 -24.67 60.66
CA LEU A 258 30.09 -23.24 60.24
C LEU A 258 30.80 -22.98 58.90
N ASP A 259 31.85 -23.67 58.59
CA ASP A 259 32.65 -23.51 57.38
C ASP A 259 31.82 -24.02 56.14
N GLU A 260 31.17 -25.18 56.26
CA GLU A 260 30.25 -25.70 55.23
C GLU A 260 29.07 -24.79 55.03
N ALA A 261 28.51 -24.23 56.12
CA ALA A 261 27.43 -23.24 56.00
C ALA A 261 27.88 -22.01 55.22
N LYS A 262 29.07 -21.50 55.51
CA LYS A 262 29.66 -20.37 54.83
C LYS A 262 29.87 -20.64 53.33
N GLU A 263 30.41 -21.81 52.99
CA GLU A 263 30.59 -22.24 51.59
C GLU A 263 29.23 -22.26 50.84
N SER A 264 28.20 -22.82 51.47
CA SER A 264 26.85 -22.85 50.92
C SER A 264 26.28 -21.45 50.66
N PHE A 265 26.43 -20.54 51.63
CA PHE A 265 26.01 -19.13 51.46
C PHE A 265 26.85 -18.41 50.40
N GLU A 266 28.13 -18.70 50.24
CA GLU A 266 28.94 -18.13 49.16
C GLU A 266 28.48 -18.56 47.79
N VAL A 267 28.10 -19.84 47.62
CA VAL A 267 27.52 -20.33 46.36
C VAL A 267 26.18 -19.64 46.07
N ILE A 268 25.29 -19.58 47.07
CA ILE A 268 23.99 -18.89 46.93
C ILE A 268 24.16 -17.40 46.53
N ASN A 269 25.05 -16.69 47.26
CA ASN A 269 25.33 -15.28 46.99
C ASN A 269 25.89 -15.06 45.58
N ARG A 270 26.82 -15.92 45.13
CA ARG A 270 27.39 -15.88 43.79
C ARG A 270 26.28 -16.04 42.71
N GLN A 271 25.36 -17.00 42.91
CA GLN A 271 24.26 -17.20 41.95
C GLN A 271 23.24 -16.03 41.97
N ALA A 272 22.93 -15.50 43.15
CA ALA A 272 22.06 -14.32 43.27
C ALA A 272 22.65 -13.09 42.59
N LYS A 273 23.96 -12.83 42.76
CA LYS A 273 24.67 -11.76 42.03
C LYS A 273 24.65 -11.96 40.52
N LYS A 274 24.82 -13.22 40.05
CA LYS A 274 24.72 -13.56 38.62
C LYS A 274 23.34 -13.27 38.07
N MET A 275 22.28 -13.63 38.80
CA MET A 275 20.89 -13.31 38.40
C MET A 275 20.63 -11.81 38.32
N THR A 276 21.06 -11.05 39.32
CA THR A 276 20.92 -9.59 39.33
C THR A 276 21.62 -8.96 38.13
N SER A 277 22.84 -9.40 37.81
CA SER A 277 23.58 -8.94 36.63
C SER A 277 22.80 -9.24 35.31
N LEU A 278 22.26 -10.47 35.19
CA LEU A 278 21.48 -10.88 34.02
C LEU A 278 20.22 -10.05 33.86
N ILE A 279 19.44 -9.82 34.95
CA ILE A 279 18.24 -8.99 34.94
C ILE A 279 18.58 -7.57 34.50
N ASN A 280 19.65 -6.98 35.06
CA ASN A 280 20.08 -5.63 34.68
C ASN A 280 20.44 -5.53 33.18
N GLN A 281 21.17 -6.55 32.65
CA GLN A 281 21.51 -6.60 31.24
C GLN A 281 20.26 -6.71 30.32
N ILE A 282 19.27 -7.53 30.72
CA ILE A 282 18.01 -7.68 30.01
C ILE A 282 17.24 -6.35 30.01
N MET A 283 17.10 -5.72 31.17
CA MET A 283 16.39 -4.43 31.28
C MET A 283 17.04 -3.35 30.42
N GLU A 284 18.37 -3.34 30.41
CA GLU A 284 19.13 -2.39 29.63
C GLU A 284 19.03 -2.61 28.14
N LEU A 285 19.20 -3.87 27.69
CA LEU A 285 19.01 -4.22 26.29
C LEU A 285 17.59 -3.86 25.82
N SER A 286 16.55 -4.19 26.63
CA SER A 286 15.17 -3.83 26.34
C SER A 286 14.97 -2.29 26.25
N LYS A 287 15.68 -1.51 27.06
CA LYS A 287 15.64 -0.04 26.98
C LYS A 287 16.31 0.47 25.70
N LEU A 288 17.47 -0.08 25.33
CA LEU A 288 18.18 0.27 24.09
C LEU A 288 17.38 -0.09 22.84
N GLU A 289 16.67 -1.22 22.84
CA GLU A 289 15.88 -1.67 21.69
C GLU A 289 14.66 -0.80 21.39
N ARG A 290 14.07 -0.18 22.41
CA ARG A 290 12.97 0.77 22.25
C ARG A 290 13.41 2.12 21.71
N GLN A 291 14.73 2.39 21.73
CA GLN A 291 15.26 3.66 21.21
C GLN A 291 15.57 3.52 19.73
N ASN A 292 14.99 4.41 18.92
CA ASN A 292 15.32 4.56 17.51
C ASN A 292 16.40 5.63 17.29
N GLU A 293 16.46 6.61 18.19
CA GLU A 293 17.42 7.69 18.20
C GLU A 293 17.95 7.93 19.61
N VAL A 294 19.17 8.43 19.71
CA VAL A 294 19.80 8.79 20.98
C VAL A 294 20.38 10.20 20.90
N GLU A 295 20.33 10.90 22.01
CA GLU A 295 21.02 12.18 22.12
C GLU A 295 22.52 11.94 21.98
N LYS A 296 23.13 12.59 20.98
CA LYS A 296 24.55 12.49 20.66
C LYS A 296 25.19 13.85 20.89
N GLU A 297 26.37 13.81 21.48
CA GLU A 297 27.21 14.99 21.69
C GLU A 297 28.63 14.72 21.13
N ARG A 298 29.41 15.76 20.99
CA ARG A 298 30.79 15.63 20.54
C ARG A 298 31.67 15.18 21.71
N ILE A 299 31.99 13.90 21.78
CA ILE A 299 32.79 13.31 22.86
C ILE A 299 34.24 13.04 22.43
N ASN A 300 35.18 13.16 23.39
CA ASN A 300 36.59 12.78 23.17
C ASN A 300 36.74 11.28 23.38
N PHE A 301 36.70 10.52 22.29
CA PHE A 301 36.72 9.05 22.34
C PHE A 301 38.03 8.51 22.84
N SER A 302 39.19 9.12 22.48
CA SER A 302 40.50 8.73 22.97
C SER A 302 40.57 8.79 24.49
N ASN A 303 40.10 9.88 25.10
CA ASN A 303 40.14 10.04 26.56
C ASN A 303 39.22 9.04 27.26
N ILE A 304 38.03 8.76 26.70
CA ILE A 304 37.11 7.77 27.27
C ILE A 304 37.77 6.40 27.31
N ILE A 305 38.35 5.95 26.19
CA ILE A 305 39.01 4.63 26.13
C ILE A 305 40.21 4.54 27.06
N LEU A 306 41.07 5.57 27.10
CA LEU A 306 42.20 5.60 27.98
C LEU A 306 41.81 5.51 29.47
N GLN A 307 40.77 6.24 29.89
CA GLN A 307 40.25 6.21 31.25
C GLN A 307 39.72 4.81 31.61
N LEU A 308 38.93 4.20 30.73
CA LEU A 308 38.41 2.86 30.94
C LEU A 308 39.53 1.81 31.01
N LEU A 309 40.57 1.90 30.18
CA LEU A 309 41.72 0.99 30.25
C LEU A 309 42.46 1.10 31.59
N GLU A 310 42.60 2.31 32.13
CA GLU A 310 43.22 2.51 33.45
C GLU A 310 42.34 1.90 34.58
N ASP A 311 41.02 2.04 34.51
CA ASP A 311 40.09 1.44 35.49
C ASP A 311 40.14 -0.10 35.52
N TYR A 312 40.44 -0.73 34.37
CA TYR A 312 40.56 -2.20 34.26
C TYR A 312 41.96 -2.76 34.45
N LYS A 313 42.98 -1.92 34.61
CA LYS A 313 44.38 -2.32 34.77
C LYS A 313 44.62 -3.29 35.94
N PRO A 314 44.03 -3.09 37.16
CA PRO A 314 44.20 -4.01 38.25
C PRO A 314 43.68 -5.44 37.96
N LEU A 315 42.63 -5.55 37.13
CA LEU A 315 42.04 -6.82 36.71
C LEU A 315 42.97 -7.58 35.75
N LEU A 316 43.66 -6.86 34.88
CA LEU A 316 44.61 -7.41 33.92
C LEU A 316 45.88 -7.90 34.62
N GLU A 317 46.43 -7.12 35.55
CA GLU A 317 47.60 -7.48 36.36
C GLU A 317 47.37 -8.77 37.16
N ASN A 318 46.20 -8.92 37.78
CA ASN A 318 45.82 -10.13 38.50
C ASN A 318 45.64 -11.37 37.58
N SER A 319 45.46 -11.18 36.29
CA SER A 319 45.20 -12.22 35.31
C SER A 319 46.43 -12.55 34.45
N ASN A 320 47.59 -11.92 34.67
CA ASN A 320 48.81 -12.02 33.84
C ASN A 320 48.55 -11.79 32.34
N ILE A 321 47.69 -10.82 32.01
CA ILE A 321 47.36 -10.46 30.63
C ILE A 321 48.17 -9.22 30.24
N GLU A 322 48.96 -9.33 29.17
CA GLU A 322 49.65 -8.21 28.56
C GLU A 322 48.70 -7.34 27.75
N LEU A 323 48.67 -6.01 28.03
CA LEU A 323 47.85 -5.04 27.31
C LEU A 323 48.72 -4.13 26.42
N ILE A 324 48.51 -4.21 25.12
CA ILE A 324 49.17 -3.35 24.12
C ILE A 324 48.17 -2.26 23.71
N ILE A 325 48.60 -0.99 23.90
CA ILE A 325 47.74 0.18 23.65
C ILE A 325 48.36 1.03 22.53
N ASN A 326 47.53 1.29 21.48
CA ASN A 326 47.85 2.19 20.38
C ASN A 326 46.70 3.12 20.11
N ILE A 327 46.62 4.23 20.84
CA ILE A 327 45.49 5.18 20.77
C ILE A 327 45.99 6.54 20.29
N GLU A 328 45.50 6.98 19.14
CA GLU A 328 45.69 8.34 18.60
C GLU A 328 44.99 9.36 19.51
N LYS A 329 45.70 10.45 19.86
CA LYS A 329 45.17 11.46 20.79
C LYS A 329 44.07 12.32 20.16
N ASP A 330 43.14 12.74 21.00
CA ASP A 330 42.09 13.75 20.71
C ASP A 330 41.14 13.39 19.55
N LEU A 331 40.93 12.10 19.32
CA LEU A 331 39.91 11.64 18.40
C LEU A 331 38.50 11.86 19.00
N ARG A 332 37.64 12.50 18.25
CA ARG A 332 36.28 12.87 18.67
C ARG A 332 35.23 12.29 17.76
N ILE A 333 34.20 11.70 18.34
CA ILE A 333 33.03 11.18 17.63
C ILE A 333 31.76 11.91 18.09
N TYR A 334 30.71 11.84 17.28
CA TYR A 334 29.38 12.24 17.66
C TYR A 334 28.66 11.02 18.26
N GLY A 335 28.44 11.01 19.58
CA GLY A 335 27.90 9.84 20.24
C GLY A 335 27.37 10.12 21.65
N ASN A 336 26.65 9.12 22.19
CA ASN A 336 26.26 9.10 23.59
C ASN A 336 27.39 8.50 24.43
N LYS A 337 27.94 9.27 25.37
CA LYS A 337 29.11 8.86 26.17
C LYS A 337 28.87 7.52 26.88
N LEU A 338 27.77 7.38 27.60
CA LEU A 338 27.47 6.16 28.36
C LEU A 338 27.33 4.91 27.47
N MET A 339 26.75 5.07 26.30
CA MET A 339 26.60 3.95 25.36
C MET A 339 27.94 3.54 24.75
N VAL A 340 28.77 4.52 24.40
CA VAL A 340 30.11 4.25 23.86
C VAL A 340 31.02 3.61 24.89
N GLU A 341 30.98 4.04 26.16
CA GLU A 341 31.65 3.39 27.27
C GLU A 341 31.21 1.92 27.40
N ARG A 342 29.89 1.65 27.34
CA ARG A 342 29.36 0.28 27.39
C ARG A 342 29.76 -0.59 26.21
N LEU A 343 29.75 -0.02 25.00
CA LEU A 343 30.25 -0.73 23.82
C LEU A 343 31.69 -1.23 24.08
N PHE A 344 32.56 -0.30 24.49
CA PHE A 344 33.94 -0.65 24.78
C PHE A 344 34.06 -1.70 25.88
N ILE A 345 33.38 -1.51 27.03
CA ILE A 345 33.42 -2.42 28.17
C ILE A 345 32.98 -3.84 27.78
N ASN A 346 31.88 -3.97 27.00
CA ASN A 346 31.42 -5.29 26.57
C ASN A 346 32.44 -6.01 25.67
N LEU A 347 33.03 -5.29 24.71
CA LEU A 347 34.07 -5.87 23.85
C LEU A 347 35.33 -6.20 24.63
N PHE A 348 35.77 -5.32 25.55
CA PHE A 348 36.99 -5.48 26.32
C PHE A 348 36.89 -6.61 27.36
N ILE A 349 35.75 -6.72 28.05
CA ILE A 349 35.49 -7.84 28.95
C ILE A 349 35.48 -9.18 28.20
N ASN A 350 34.94 -9.21 26.98
CA ASN A 350 35.01 -10.40 26.13
C ASN A 350 36.48 -10.74 25.80
N ALA A 351 37.30 -9.75 25.43
CA ALA A 351 38.69 -9.97 25.17
C ALA A 351 39.40 -10.52 26.42
N ILE A 352 39.25 -9.93 27.62
CA ILE A 352 39.81 -10.42 28.88
C ILE A 352 39.41 -11.87 29.16
N LYS A 353 38.18 -12.20 28.88
CA LYS A 353 37.58 -13.51 29.17
C LYS A 353 38.13 -14.63 28.28
N PHE A 354 38.42 -14.34 27.03
CA PHE A 354 38.81 -15.34 26.04
C PHE A 354 40.26 -15.32 25.63
N THR A 355 41.01 -14.26 25.96
CA THR A 355 42.45 -14.15 25.68
C THR A 355 43.24 -15.25 26.40
N LYS A 356 44.40 -15.59 25.87
CA LYS A 356 45.39 -16.43 26.51
C LYS A 356 46.42 -15.58 27.25
N THR A 357 47.02 -14.61 26.56
CA THR A 357 48.12 -13.81 27.08
C THR A 357 48.07 -12.35 26.71
N THR A 358 47.55 -11.98 25.55
CA THR A 358 47.73 -10.61 25.00
C THR A 358 46.42 -10.03 24.47
N ILE A 359 46.15 -8.80 24.87
CA ILE A 359 45.07 -7.97 24.29
C ILE A 359 45.69 -6.74 23.65
N ASN A 360 45.33 -6.46 22.41
CA ASN A 360 45.73 -5.25 21.68
C ASN A 360 44.50 -4.36 21.47
N VAL A 361 44.57 -3.11 21.96
CA VAL A 361 43.54 -2.08 21.77
C VAL A 361 44.10 -0.95 20.92
N SER A 362 43.53 -0.70 19.78
CA SER A 362 43.92 0.40 18.92
C SER A 362 42.75 1.31 18.57
N LEU A 363 43.02 2.60 18.53
CA LEU A 363 42.06 3.63 18.13
C LEU A 363 42.76 4.63 17.20
N ASN A 364 42.39 4.62 15.93
CA ASN A 364 43.07 5.40 14.91
C ASN A 364 42.04 6.05 13.96
N ARG A 365 42.43 7.16 13.35
CA ARG A 365 41.66 7.77 12.27
C ARG A 365 42.16 7.27 10.92
N ILE A 366 41.28 6.69 10.13
CA ILE A 366 41.54 6.27 8.75
C ILE A 366 40.52 6.92 7.84
N ASN A 367 40.97 7.80 6.95
CA ASN A 367 40.10 8.58 6.05
C ASN A 367 39.04 9.41 6.80
N LYS A 368 37.76 9.07 6.61
CA LYS A 368 36.60 9.73 7.24
C LYS A 368 35.99 8.91 8.38
N GLU A 369 36.73 7.97 8.92
CA GLU A 369 36.24 7.08 9.98
C GLU A 369 37.20 7.04 11.16
N ILE A 370 36.67 6.88 12.35
CA ILE A 370 37.44 6.54 13.55
C ILE A 370 37.21 5.06 13.81
N ILE A 371 38.33 4.29 13.86
CA ILE A 371 38.30 2.85 13.95
C ILE A 371 38.83 2.44 15.31
N LEU A 372 37.96 1.77 16.09
CA LEU A 372 38.34 1.07 17.31
C LEU A 372 38.56 -0.43 16.98
N GLN A 373 39.72 -0.97 17.34
CA GLN A 373 39.99 -2.39 17.23
C GLN A 373 40.37 -2.95 18.60
N ILE A 374 39.76 -4.07 18.95
CA ILE A 374 40.09 -4.85 20.16
C ILE A 374 40.38 -6.27 19.68
N LYS A 375 41.67 -6.67 19.82
CA LYS A 375 42.17 -7.96 19.37
C LYS A 375 42.68 -8.76 20.56
N ASP A 376 42.27 -10.01 20.66
CA ASP A 376 42.77 -11.02 21.60
C ASP A 376 43.51 -12.17 20.88
N ASP A 377 44.33 -12.91 21.61
CA ASP A 377 45.02 -14.11 21.15
C ASP A 377 44.34 -15.41 21.62
N GLY A 378 43.07 -15.35 21.88
CA GLY A 378 42.27 -16.39 22.52
C GLY A 378 41.89 -17.59 21.67
N VAL A 379 40.75 -18.18 22.02
CA VAL A 379 40.26 -19.41 21.37
C VAL A 379 39.74 -19.20 19.96
N GLY A 380 39.41 -17.97 19.59
CA GLY A 380 38.82 -17.63 18.31
C GLY A 380 37.37 -18.11 18.13
N ILE A 381 36.75 -17.71 17.00
CA ILE A 381 35.36 -17.96 16.66
C ILE A 381 35.29 -18.67 15.31
N ALA A 382 34.59 -19.79 15.26
CA ALA A 382 34.42 -20.56 14.04
C ALA A 382 33.68 -19.71 12.96
N LYS A 383 34.11 -19.78 11.69
CA LYS A 383 33.58 -18.98 10.59
C LYS A 383 32.07 -19.12 10.44
N GLY A 384 31.49 -20.29 10.68
CA GLY A 384 30.07 -20.55 10.66
C GLY A 384 29.26 -19.90 11.79
N GLU A 385 29.94 -19.61 12.94
CA GLU A 385 29.33 -19.00 14.13
C GLU A 385 29.40 -17.45 14.11
N GLN A 386 30.33 -16.85 13.35
CA GLN A 386 30.57 -15.39 13.35
C GLN A 386 29.38 -14.54 13.01
N LYS A 387 28.44 -15.05 12.22
CA LYS A 387 27.19 -14.35 11.89
C LYS A 387 26.18 -14.35 13.03
N TYR A 388 26.26 -15.33 13.96
CA TYR A 388 25.29 -15.50 15.04
C TYR A 388 25.76 -14.90 16.37
N ILE A 389 27.04 -14.50 16.52
CA ILE A 389 27.54 -13.93 17.77
C ILE A 389 26.86 -12.64 18.19
N TRP A 390 26.13 -11.98 17.28
CA TRP A 390 25.36 -10.76 17.51
C TRP A 390 23.95 -11.05 18.01
N ASP A 391 23.51 -12.32 17.95
CA ASP A 391 22.21 -12.74 18.43
C ASP A 391 22.19 -12.80 19.96
N ARG A 392 21.04 -12.53 20.56
CA ARG A 392 20.84 -12.55 22.00
C ARG A 392 21.05 -13.98 22.54
N PHE A 393 21.71 -14.09 23.67
CA PHE A 393 22.02 -15.38 24.35
C PHE A 393 22.87 -16.37 23.53
N PHE A 394 23.35 -15.94 22.36
CA PHE A 394 24.22 -16.82 21.59
C PHE A 394 25.56 -17.04 22.30
N GLN A 395 25.98 -18.28 22.38
CA GLN A 395 27.26 -18.72 22.93
C GLN A 395 27.86 -19.75 22.00
N THR A 396 29.13 -19.58 21.65
CA THR A 396 29.86 -20.55 20.82
C THR A 396 29.94 -21.92 21.49
N SER A 397 30.01 -22.98 20.71
CA SER A 397 30.13 -24.37 21.20
C SER A 397 31.29 -24.56 22.16
N ASN A 398 32.39 -23.86 21.92
CA ASN A 398 33.59 -23.91 22.79
C ASN A 398 33.39 -23.15 24.12
N SER A 399 32.54 -22.15 24.18
CA SER A 399 32.26 -21.39 25.41
C SER A 399 31.26 -22.09 26.33
N ARG A 400 30.42 -22.98 25.81
CA ARG A 400 29.47 -23.78 26.61
C ARG A 400 30.11 -24.82 27.50
N ASN A 401 31.26 -25.34 27.10
CA ASN A 401 31.93 -26.48 27.77
C ASN A 401 32.91 -26.10 28.91
N LYS A 402 33.17 -24.80 29.12
CA LYS A 402 34.07 -24.34 30.20
C LYS A 402 33.26 -23.53 31.22
N ASP A 403 32.92 -24.14 32.35
CA ASP A 403 32.11 -23.53 33.45
C ASP A 403 32.62 -22.17 33.96
N LYS A 404 33.94 -21.93 33.89
CA LYS A 404 34.57 -20.70 34.38
C LYS A 404 34.30 -19.47 33.51
N ASN A 405 33.88 -19.64 32.23
CA ASN A 405 33.78 -18.56 31.24
C ASN A 405 32.37 -18.33 30.69
N LYS A 406 31.34 -18.77 31.42
CA LYS A 406 29.93 -18.65 30.95
C LYS A 406 29.44 -17.19 31.07
N GLY A 407 29.35 -16.47 29.96
CA GLY A 407 28.69 -15.16 29.86
C GLY A 407 27.20 -15.31 29.55
N SER A 408 26.44 -14.24 29.71
CA SER A 408 25.01 -14.23 29.41
C SER A 408 24.69 -14.32 27.91
N GLY A 409 25.65 -14.05 27.02
CA GLY A 409 25.40 -13.93 25.58
C GLY A 409 24.65 -12.64 25.17
N LEU A 410 24.48 -11.67 26.09
CA LEU A 410 23.82 -10.41 25.84
C LEU A 410 24.77 -9.26 25.48
N GLY A 411 26.05 -9.38 25.78
CA GLY A 411 27.04 -8.30 25.61
C GLY A 411 27.22 -7.88 24.15
N LEU A 412 27.39 -8.85 23.24
CA LEU A 412 27.59 -8.56 21.81
C LEU A 412 26.32 -8.08 21.11
N SER A 413 25.14 -8.55 21.50
CA SER A 413 23.88 -8.03 20.98
C SER A 413 23.65 -6.57 21.41
N MET A 414 24.05 -6.21 22.63
CA MET A 414 24.05 -4.82 23.09
C MET A 414 25.04 -3.96 22.30
N VAL A 415 26.24 -4.45 22.03
CA VAL A 415 27.23 -3.77 21.19
C VAL A 415 26.65 -3.49 19.80
N ASN A 416 26.06 -4.50 19.16
CA ASN A 416 25.43 -4.36 17.84
C ASN A 416 24.34 -3.27 17.83
N LYS A 417 23.47 -3.25 18.86
CA LYS A 417 22.43 -2.21 18.96
C LYS A 417 23.02 -0.81 19.17
N ILE A 418 24.06 -0.66 19.98
CA ILE A 418 24.75 0.62 20.19
C ILE A 418 25.38 1.11 18.89
N VAL A 419 26.03 0.22 18.15
CA VAL A 419 26.63 0.52 16.84
C VAL A 419 25.58 1.05 15.86
N GLN A 420 24.43 0.37 15.76
CA GLN A 420 23.30 0.81 14.92
C GLN A 420 22.79 2.20 15.33
N LEU A 421 22.60 2.45 16.63
CA LEU A 421 22.13 3.76 17.13
C LEU A 421 23.13 4.90 16.83
N HIS A 422 24.43 4.58 16.65
CA HIS A 422 25.47 5.54 16.29
C HIS A 422 25.75 5.64 14.79
N SER A 423 25.00 4.93 13.94
CA SER A 423 25.26 4.83 12.49
C SER A 423 26.69 4.35 12.19
N ALA A 424 27.25 3.56 13.09
CA ALA A 424 28.56 2.94 12.98
C ALA A 424 28.42 1.52 12.39
N THR A 425 29.55 0.89 12.07
CA THR A 425 29.60 -0.51 11.64
C THR A 425 30.50 -1.32 12.56
N ILE A 426 30.21 -2.62 12.71
CA ILE A 426 31.04 -3.54 13.47
C ILE A 426 31.27 -4.80 12.66
N GLU A 427 32.50 -5.28 12.70
CA GLU A 427 32.96 -6.52 12.06
C GLU A 427 33.78 -7.35 13.06
N VAL A 428 33.89 -8.66 12.79
CA VAL A 428 34.75 -9.56 13.52
C VAL A 428 35.63 -10.33 12.55
N GLU A 429 36.93 -10.29 12.78
CA GLU A 429 37.92 -11.12 12.12
C GLU A 429 38.43 -12.15 13.12
N SER A 430 38.19 -13.43 12.88
CA SER A 430 38.57 -14.47 13.83
C SER A 430 38.83 -15.80 13.15
N GLU A 431 39.83 -16.53 13.72
CA GLU A 431 40.15 -17.91 13.32
C GLU A 431 40.35 -18.75 14.59
N ILE A 432 39.86 -19.98 14.57
CA ILE A 432 39.99 -20.89 15.72
C ILE A 432 41.46 -21.02 16.11
N GLY A 433 41.76 -20.78 17.41
CA GLY A 433 43.11 -20.87 18.00
C GLY A 433 43.98 -19.63 17.79
N LYS A 434 43.57 -18.64 16.98
CA LYS A 434 44.34 -17.40 16.73
C LYS A 434 43.72 -16.16 17.37
N GLY A 435 42.60 -16.31 18.10
CA GLY A 435 41.90 -15.23 18.76
C GLY A 435 40.86 -14.53 17.87
N ALA A 436 40.35 -13.40 18.34
CA ALA A 436 39.38 -12.57 17.63
C ALA A 436 39.80 -11.11 17.63
N CYS A 437 39.42 -10.38 16.55
CA CYS A 437 39.56 -8.95 16.41
C CYS A 437 38.22 -8.35 16.13
N PHE A 438 37.68 -7.54 17.04
CA PHE A 438 36.45 -6.77 16.84
C PHE A 438 36.82 -5.38 16.33
N ILE A 439 36.22 -4.97 15.23
CA ILE A 439 36.53 -3.73 14.52
C ILE A 439 35.25 -2.87 14.45
N VAL A 440 35.24 -1.73 15.13
CA VAL A 440 34.12 -0.80 15.14
C VAL A 440 34.53 0.48 14.38
N ARG A 441 33.73 0.90 13.39
CA ARG A 441 33.98 2.09 12.57
C ARG A 441 32.91 3.14 12.83
N PHE A 442 33.31 4.29 13.33
CA PHE A 442 32.45 5.44 13.55
C PHE A 442 32.65 6.45 12.40
N PRO A 443 31.59 6.93 11.74
CA PRO A 443 31.71 8.02 10.77
C PRO A 443 32.06 9.33 11.48
N ILE A 444 32.85 10.21 10.81
CA ILE A 444 33.25 11.54 11.32
C ILE A 444 32.34 12.61 10.74
#